data_1b5239290179ae89466c97289a612ab5
#
_entry.id   1b5239290179ae89466c97289a612ab5
#
_cell.length_a   1.000
_cell.length_b   1.000
_cell.length_c   1.000
_cell.angle_alpha   90.00
_cell.angle_beta   90.00
_cell.angle_gamma   90.00
#
_symmetry.space_group_name_H-M   'P 1'
#
loop_
_entity.id
_entity.type
_entity.pdbx_description
1 polymer ?
#
loop_
_entity_poly.entity_id
_entity_poly.type
_entity_poly.pdbx_seq_one_letter_code
_entity_poly.pdbx_strand_id
1 'polypeptide(L)'
;MKRLCHVLMISLLAGCTSAPQTPPQRQALYGLGERAAETVVNEPDWTAADIVLLLARPDIETSLDVDTDYFRETLTRALLAQNDGPQVLNWVPSMADASTPENQWLLKTRLLAEGPAITLSDRELRPYRLELALYRPGNATPRWHWSIDGALDISAL
;
A
#
# COMPACT_ATOMS: atom_id res chain seq x y z
N MET A 1 -14.88 -72.26 12.02
CA MET A 1 -15.18 -71.18 11.03
C MET A 1 -14.53 -69.90 11.54
N LYS A 2 -13.39 -69.54 10.90
CA LYS A 2 -12.53 -68.40 11.31
C LYS A 2 -13.02 -67.14 10.62
N ARG A 3 -13.48 -66.15 11.40
CA ARG A 3 -13.80 -64.83 10.89
C ARG A 3 -12.59 -63.92 11.12
N LEU A 4 -11.91 -63.60 10.02
CA LEU A 4 -10.77 -62.70 9.97
C LEU A 4 -11.32 -61.25 9.95
N CYS A 5 -11.15 -60.53 11.05
CA CYS A 5 -11.47 -59.10 11.11
C CYS A 5 -10.26 -58.33 10.54
N HIS A 6 -10.41 -57.76 9.34
CA HIS A 6 -9.44 -56.81 8.83
C HIS A 6 -9.79 -55.43 9.39
N VAL A 7 -8.95 -54.94 10.30
CA VAL A 7 -8.96 -53.57 10.76
C VAL A 7 -8.19 -52.74 9.76
N LEU A 8 -8.90 -51.98 8.93
CA LEU A 8 -8.35 -50.99 8.01
C LEU A 8 -7.98 -49.74 8.80
N MET A 9 -6.71 -49.58 9.09
CA MET A 9 -6.15 -48.40 9.74
C MET A 9 -6.02 -47.29 8.70
N ILE A 10 -7.00 -46.36 8.65
CA ILE A 10 -6.92 -45.14 7.85
C ILE A 10 -6.06 -44.13 8.58
N SER A 11 -4.80 -44.01 8.16
CA SER A 11 -3.88 -42.98 8.61
C SER A 11 -4.29 -41.63 8.00
N LEU A 12 -4.98 -40.77 8.75
CA LEU A 12 -5.22 -39.38 8.41
C LEU A 12 -3.90 -38.61 8.51
N LEU A 13 -3.20 -38.46 7.39
CA LEU A 13 -2.13 -37.48 7.22
C LEU A 13 -2.75 -36.09 7.22
N ALA A 14 -2.82 -35.47 8.41
CA ALA A 14 -3.06 -34.04 8.53
C ALA A 14 -1.82 -33.28 7.99
N GLY A 15 -1.80 -33.04 6.69
CA GLY A 15 -0.85 -32.13 6.07
C GLY A 15 -1.12 -30.72 6.56
N CYS A 16 -0.31 -30.22 7.51
CA CYS A 16 -0.22 -28.80 7.76
C CYS A 16 0.36 -28.12 6.51
N THR A 17 -0.52 -27.64 5.65
CA THR A 17 -0.13 -26.70 4.59
C THR A 17 0.22 -25.38 5.29
N SER A 18 1.51 -25.17 5.57
CA SER A 18 2.01 -23.86 5.97
C SER A 18 1.68 -22.90 4.83
N ALA A 19 0.72 -22.00 5.05
CA ALA A 19 0.47 -20.92 4.12
C ALA A 19 1.78 -20.15 3.88
N PRO A 20 2.13 -19.78 2.65
CA PRO A 20 3.32 -19.00 2.38
C PRO A 20 3.26 -17.71 3.19
N GLN A 21 4.16 -17.56 4.15
CA GLN A 21 4.23 -16.34 4.96
C GLN A 21 4.70 -15.21 4.03
N THR A 22 3.89 -14.17 3.95
CA THR A 22 4.28 -12.95 3.22
C THR A 22 5.49 -12.34 3.94
N PRO A 23 6.57 -11.99 3.23
CA PRO A 23 7.72 -11.36 3.85
C PRO A 23 7.29 -10.14 4.69
N PRO A 24 7.86 -9.92 5.89
CA PRO A 24 7.45 -8.85 6.82
C PRO A 24 7.46 -7.45 6.18
N GLN A 25 8.40 -7.17 5.27
CA GLN A 25 8.43 -5.93 4.51
C GLN A 25 7.16 -5.73 3.67
N ARG A 26 6.73 -6.77 2.95
CA ARG A 26 5.50 -6.71 2.16
C ARG A 26 4.28 -6.45 3.03
N GLN A 27 4.27 -7.04 4.23
CA GLN A 27 3.19 -6.81 5.19
C GLN A 27 3.21 -5.37 5.74
N ALA A 28 4.39 -4.82 6.03
CA ALA A 28 4.55 -3.43 6.48
C ALA A 28 4.11 -2.43 5.40
N LEU A 29 4.50 -2.65 4.13
CA LEU A 29 4.09 -1.82 2.99
C LEU A 29 2.59 -1.96 2.71
N TYR A 30 2.02 -3.15 2.89
CA TYR A 30 0.59 -3.35 2.77
C TYR A 30 -0.18 -2.52 3.81
N GLY A 31 0.19 -2.58 5.08
CA GLY A 31 -0.42 -1.77 6.14
C GLY A 31 -0.22 -0.26 5.95
N LEU A 32 0.91 0.16 5.37
CA LEU A 32 1.13 1.56 4.98
C LEU A 32 0.18 1.98 3.86
N GLY A 33 0.03 1.13 2.83
CA GLY A 33 -0.89 1.36 1.73
C GLY A 33 -2.35 1.48 2.18
N GLU A 34 -2.79 0.62 3.11
CA GLU A 34 -4.14 0.68 3.69
C GLU A 34 -4.38 1.99 4.44
N ARG A 35 -3.46 2.40 5.32
CA ARG A 35 -3.58 3.68 6.04
C ARG A 35 -3.58 4.88 5.10
N ALA A 36 -2.73 4.86 4.07
CA ALA A 36 -2.70 5.91 3.06
C ALA A 36 -4.02 5.98 2.27
N ALA A 37 -4.56 4.84 1.86
CA ALA A 37 -5.84 4.77 1.16
C ALA A 37 -7.01 5.27 2.02
N GLU A 38 -7.07 4.83 3.27
CA GLU A 38 -8.08 5.29 4.24
C GLU A 38 -8.01 6.81 4.45
N THR A 39 -6.80 7.36 4.60
CA THR A 39 -6.57 8.80 4.74
C THR A 39 -7.04 9.56 3.49
N VAL A 40 -6.69 9.10 2.30
CA VAL A 40 -7.09 9.75 1.03
C VAL A 40 -8.61 9.73 0.82
N VAL A 41 -9.29 8.68 1.27
CA VAL A 41 -10.74 8.55 1.09
C VAL A 41 -11.52 9.38 2.10
N ASN A 42 -11.05 9.48 3.34
CA ASN A 42 -11.85 10.03 4.46
C ASN A 42 -11.50 11.47 4.84
N GLU A 43 -10.25 11.91 4.63
CA GLU A 43 -9.79 13.21 5.13
C GLU A 43 -10.11 14.41 4.19
N PRO A 44 -10.07 14.28 2.85
CA PRO A 44 -10.45 15.40 1.98
C PRO A 44 -11.96 15.64 2.00
N ASP A 45 -12.34 16.91 1.83
CA ASP A 45 -13.75 17.32 1.70
C ASP A 45 -14.29 17.00 0.29
N TRP A 46 -14.52 15.71 0.03
CA TRP A 46 -15.07 15.18 -1.21
C TRP A 46 -15.90 13.90 -0.99
N THR A 47 -16.69 13.50 -2.00
CA THR A 47 -17.29 12.17 -2.08
C THR A 47 -16.36 11.28 -2.92
N ALA A 48 -15.63 10.38 -2.28
CA ALA A 48 -14.59 9.59 -2.96
C ALA A 48 -15.12 8.78 -4.15
N ALA A 49 -16.35 8.24 -4.06
CA ALA A 49 -16.98 7.48 -5.14
C ALA A 49 -17.21 8.28 -6.45
N ASP A 50 -17.26 9.61 -6.35
CA ASP A 50 -17.57 10.48 -7.50
C ASP A 50 -16.31 10.92 -8.25
N ILE A 51 -15.12 10.55 -7.76
CA ILE A 51 -13.86 11.04 -8.31
C ILE A 51 -13.06 9.98 -9.06
N VAL A 52 -12.23 10.47 -9.97
CA VAL A 52 -11.16 9.70 -10.62
C VAL A 52 -9.83 10.16 -10.05
N LEU A 53 -9.16 9.26 -9.34
CA LEU A 53 -7.85 9.51 -8.74
C LEU A 53 -6.75 9.08 -9.69
N LEU A 54 -5.99 10.05 -10.20
CA LEU A 54 -4.79 9.82 -11.01
C LEU A 54 -3.62 9.61 -10.05
N LEU A 55 -3.05 8.41 -10.02
CA LEU A 55 -1.94 8.08 -9.15
C LEU A 55 -0.61 8.34 -9.84
N ALA A 56 0.12 9.35 -9.40
CA ALA A 56 1.47 9.62 -9.87
C ALA A 56 2.44 8.52 -9.41
N ARG A 57 3.57 8.38 -10.11
CA ARG A 57 4.64 7.51 -9.63
C ARG A 57 5.14 8.01 -8.27
N PRO A 58 5.18 7.17 -7.25
CA PRO A 58 5.70 7.54 -5.93
C PRO A 58 7.16 8.02 -5.99
N ASP A 59 7.48 9.06 -5.23
CA ASP A 59 8.84 9.52 -4.98
C ASP A 59 9.32 8.88 -3.67
N ILE A 60 10.26 7.94 -3.75
CA ILE A 60 10.73 7.17 -2.60
C ILE A 60 12.22 7.41 -2.40
N GLU A 61 12.57 7.80 -1.18
CA GLU A 61 13.97 7.98 -0.80
C GLU A 61 14.71 6.63 -0.85
N THR A 62 15.82 6.60 -1.58
CA THR A 62 16.58 5.36 -1.86
C THR A 62 17.09 4.66 -0.59
N SER A 63 17.31 5.42 0.49
CA SER A 63 17.75 4.89 1.78
C SER A 63 16.74 3.94 2.45
N LEU A 64 15.47 3.97 2.02
CA LEU A 64 14.42 3.10 2.55
C LEU A 64 14.39 1.71 1.90
N ASP A 65 15.08 1.53 0.78
CA ASP A 65 15.13 0.27 0.02
C ASP A 65 13.74 -0.32 -0.32
N VAL A 66 12.81 0.57 -0.64
CA VAL A 66 11.44 0.22 -1.01
C VAL A 66 11.28 0.27 -2.52
N ASP A 67 10.81 -0.81 -3.12
CA ASP A 67 10.49 -0.85 -4.55
C ASP A 67 9.29 0.05 -4.89
N THR A 68 9.52 1.01 -5.79
CA THR A 68 8.54 2.04 -6.15
C THR A 68 7.30 1.46 -6.83
N ASP A 69 7.48 0.47 -7.70
CA ASP A 69 6.36 -0.11 -8.44
C ASP A 69 5.53 -1.02 -7.54
N TYR A 70 6.17 -1.74 -6.63
CA TYR A 70 5.49 -2.54 -5.62
C TYR A 70 4.69 -1.66 -4.64
N PHE A 71 5.26 -0.54 -4.16
CA PHE A 71 4.54 0.39 -3.30
C PHE A 71 3.33 1.00 -4.02
N ARG A 72 3.51 1.42 -5.29
CA ARG A 72 2.41 1.94 -6.11
C ARG A 72 1.29 0.91 -6.29
N GLU A 73 1.64 -0.35 -6.59
CA GLU A 73 0.67 -1.44 -6.71
C GLU A 73 -0.10 -1.66 -5.41
N THR A 74 0.61 -1.66 -4.28
CA THR A 74 0.02 -1.82 -2.95
C THR A 74 -0.96 -0.70 -2.63
N LEU A 75 -0.58 0.56 -2.89
CA LEU A 75 -1.46 1.71 -2.70
C LEU A 75 -2.68 1.66 -3.64
N THR A 76 -2.48 1.32 -4.91
CA THR A 76 -3.58 1.16 -5.87
C THR A 76 -4.58 0.11 -5.38
N ARG A 77 -4.10 -1.06 -4.96
CA ARG A 77 -4.94 -2.15 -4.44
C ARG A 77 -5.72 -1.71 -3.19
N ALA A 78 -5.05 -1.01 -2.27
CA ALA A 78 -5.68 -0.52 -1.05
C ALA A 78 -6.77 0.53 -1.34
N LEU A 79 -6.54 1.45 -2.29
CA LEU A 79 -7.55 2.43 -2.72
C LEU A 79 -8.77 1.76 -3.37
N LEU A 80 -8.54 0.76 -4.23
CA LEU A 80 -9.62 0.00 -4.89
C LEU A 80 -10.39 -0.91 -3.93
N ALA A 81 -9.81 -1.27 -2.79
CA ALA A 81 -10.46 -2.08 -1.75
C ALA A 81 -11.36 -1.26 -0.81
N GLN A 82 -11.29 0.09 -0.85
CA GLN A 82 -12.13 0.93 -0.03
C GLN A 82 -13.60 0.85 -0.50
N ASN A 83 -14.52 0.69 0.45
CA ASN A 83 -15.94 0.82 0.16
C ASN A 83 -16.22 2.26 -0.28
N ASP A 84 -16.98 2.42 -1.37
CA ASP A 84 -17.25 3.73 -1.96
C ASP A 84 -15.98 4.54 -2.28
N GLY A 85 -14.87 3.83 -2.59
CA GLY A 85 -13.60 4.44 -2.97
C GLY A 85 -13.59 5.02 -4.38
N PRO A 86 -12.53 5.78 -4.73
CA PRO A 86 -12.39 6.42 -6.03
C PRO A 86 -12.09 5.41 -7.14
N GLN A 87 -12.37 5.80 -8.38
CA GLN A 87 -11.74 5.15 -9.53
C GLN A 87 -10.26 5.51 -9.56
N VAL A 88 -9.37 4.52 -9.69
CA VAL A 88 -7.93 4.73 -9.68
C VAL A 88 -7.33 4.47 -11.05
N LEU A 89 -6.58 5.45 -11.57
CA LEU A 89 -5.84 5.34 -12.82
C LEU A 89 -4.37 5.73 -12.59
N ASN A 90 -3.45 5.02 -13.24
CA ASN A 90 -2.05 5.44 -13.24
C ASN A 90 -1.89 6.71 -14.07
N TRP A 91 -1.36 7.76 -13.45
CA TRP A 91 -1.07 9.00 -14.15
C TRP A 91 0.16 8.87 -15.04
N VAL A 92 0.06 9.41 -16.26
CA VAL A 92 1.18 9.56 -17.19
C VAL A 92 1.26 11.01 -17.68
N PRO A 93 2.46 11.55 -18.02
CA PRO A 93 2.64 12.96 -18.38
C PRO A 93 1.73 13.45 -19.53
N SER A 94 1.39 12.58 -20.47
CA SER A 94 0.47 12.90 -21.58
C SER A 94 -0.96 13.22 -21.14
N MET A 95 -1.33 12.91 -19.92
CA MET A 95 -2.64 13.25 -19.35
C MET A 95 -2.73 14.71 -18.89
N ALA A 96 -1.56 15.41 -18.75
CA ALA A 96 -1.53 16.79 -18.30
C ALA A 96 -2.12 17.79 -19.33
N ASP A 97 -2.07 17.44 -20.62
CA ASP A 97 -2.49 18.31 -21.73
C ASP A 97 -3.98 18.10 -22.10
N ALA A 98 -4.64 17.11 -21.55
CA ALA A 98 -6.05 16.87 -21.80
C ALA A 98 -6.92 17.87 -21.01
N SER A 99 -8.07 18.28 -21.56
CA SER A 99 -9.08 19.00 -20.78
C SER A 99 -9.45 18.17 -19.56
N THR A 100 -9.11 18.68 -18.37
CA THR A 100 -9.23 17.93 -17.12
C THR A 100 -10.68 18.01 -16.62
N PRO A 101 -11.41 16.89 -16.53
CA PRO A 101 -12.73 16.85 -15.89
C PRO A 101 -12.66 17.32 -14.43
N GLU A 102 -13.72 17.97 -13.96
CA GLU A 102 -13.78 18.49 -12.58
C GLU A 102 -13.66 17.40 -11.50
N ASN A 103 -14.02 16.16 -11.84
CA ASN A 103 -13.93 15.03 -10.92
C ASN A 103 -12.55 14.35 -10.90
N GLN A 104 -11.56 14.83 -11.67
CA GLN A 104 -10.22 14.27 -11.64
C GLN A 104 -9.31 14.96 -10.61
N TRP A 105 -8.55 14.14 -9.88
CA TRP A 105 -7.56 14.56 -8.92
C TRP A 105 -6.25 13.79 -9.11
N LEU A 106 -5.14 14.46 -8.92
CA LEU A 106 -3.80 13.87 -8.99
C LEU A 106 -3.25 13.66 -7.58
N LEU A 107 -3.07 12.40 -7.19
CA LEU A 107 -2.39 12.03 -5.95
C LEU A 107 -0.89 11.88 -6.22
N LYS A 108 -0.09 12.67 -5.52
CA LYS A 108 1.36 12.51 -5.42
C LYS A 108 1.71 12.02 -4.04
N THR A 109 2.63 11.06 -3.98
CA THR A 109 3.13 10.47 -2.73
C THR A 109 4.64 10.59 -2.66
N ARG A 110 5.17 10.92 -1.49
CA ARG A 110 6.60 10.91 -1.19
C ARG A 110 6.86 10.12 0.07
N LEU A 111 7.77 9.18 0.02
CA LEU A 111 8.18 8.38 1.17
C LEU A 111 9.62 8.74 1.53
N LEU A 112 9.79 9.37 2.68
CA LEU A 112 11.05 9.93 3.15
C LEU A 112 11.55 9.18 4.38
N ALA A 113 12.86 9.06 4.55
CA ALA A 113 13.47 8.60 5.79
C ALA A 113 13.50 9.73 6.81
N GLU A 114 13.04 9.47 8.03
CA GLU A 114 12.95 10.46 9.13
C GLU A 114 14.08 10.31 10.14
N GLY A 115 15.22 9.75 9.72
CA GLY A 115 16.39 9.63 10.57
C GLY A 115 17.13 8.30 10.40
N PRO A 116 18.11 8.03 11.28
CA PRO A 116 18.88 6.80 11.25
C PRO A 116 18.01 5.60 11.63
N ALA A 117 18.42 4.42 11.17
CA ALA A 117 17.81 3.18 11.60
C ALA A 117 17.97 2.96 13.11
N ILE A 118 16.96 2.41 13.73
CA ILE A 118 16.89 2.09 15.16
C ILE A 118 17.08 0.58 15.32
N THR A 119 18.20 0.17 15.87
CA THR A 119 18.50 -1.24 16.14
C THR A 119 17.84 -1.66 17.45
N LEU A 120 16.97 -2.65 17.37
CA LEU A 120 16.40 -3.36 18.52
C LEU A 120 17.10 -4.70 18.68
N SER A 121 16.77 -5.45 19.73
CA SER A 121 17.41 -6.75 20.00
C SER A 121 17.14 -7.82 18.94
N ASP A 122 16.01 -7.71 18.22
CA ASP A 122 15.49 -8.71 17.28
C ASP A 122 15.22 -8.17 15.87
N ARG A 123 15.34 -6.83 15.68
CA ARG A 123 15.03 -6.19 14.41
C ARG A 123 15.66 -4.81 14.27
N GLU A 124 15.69 -4.30 13.05
CA GLU A 124 16.10 -2.95 12.74
C GLU A 124 14.95 -2.19 12.10
N LEU A 125 14.60 -1.05 12.70
CA LEU A 125 13.50 -0.20 12.25
C LEU A 125 14.02 1.06 11.58
N ARG A 126 13.49 1.44 10.44
CA ARG A 126 13.78 2.70 9.79
C ARG A 126 12.58 3.64 9.85
N PRO A 127 12.69 4.74 10.61
CA PRO A 127 11.65 5.75 10.66
C PRO A 127 11.38 6.34 9.27
N TYR A 128 10.11 6.55 8.96
CA TYR A 128 9.69 7.17 7.70
C TYR A 128 8.57 8.17 7.91
N ARG A 129 8.45 9.11 6.95
CA ARG A 129 7.28 9.93 6.70
C ARG A 129 6.76 9.67 5.30
N LEU A 130 5.47 9.33 5.19
CA LEU A 130 4.75 9.30 3.93
C LEU A 130 3.95 10.58 3.79
N GLU A 131 4.29 11.39 2.80
CA GLU A 131 3.54 12.59 2.42
C GLU A 131 2.53 12.24 1.32
N LEU A 132 1.30 12.69 1.49
CA LEU A 132 0.20 12.56 0.55
C LEU A 132 -0.25 13.96 0.13
N ALA A 133 -0.34 14.22 -1.16
CA ALA A 133 -0.76 15.52 -1.66
C ALA A 133 -1.69 15.37 -2.87
N LEU A 134 -2.86 16.03 -2.80
CA LEU A 134 -3.86 16.03 -3.85
C LEU A 134 -3.84 17.36 -4.62
N TYR A 135 -3.78 17.24 -5.93
CA TYR A 135 -3.73 18.36 -6.85
C TYR A 135 -4.90 18.29 -7.82
N ARG A 136 -5.34 19.43 -8.30
CA ARG A 136 -6.01 19.45 -9.60
C ARG A 136 -4.96 19.23 -10.69
N PRO A 137 -5.19 18.35 -11.67
CA PRO A 137 -4.25 18.17 -12.77
C PRO A 137 -3.92 19.51 -13.42
N GLY A 138 -2.63 19.73 -13.70
CA GLY A 138 -2.13 21.02 -14.22
C GLY A 138 -1.82 22.09 -13.17
N ASN A 139 -2.24 21.93 -11.91
CA ASN A 139 -1.94 22.89 -10.85
C ASN A 139 -0.65 22.50 -10.09
N ALA A 140 0.15 23.51 -9.75
CA ALA A 140 1.38 23.32 -8.99
C ALA A 140 1.17 23.27 -7.47
N THR A 141 0.05 23.85 -6.99
CA THR A 141 -0.27 23.92 -5.55
C THR A 141 -1.23 22.80 -5.16
N PRO A 142 -0.92 22.02 -4.11
CA PRO A 142 -1.84 21.02 -3.61
C PRO A 142 -3.09 21.69 -2.99
N ARG A 143 -4.23 21.03 -3.15
CA ARG A 143 -5.48 21.42 -2.50
C ARG A 143 -5.63 20.78 -1.13
N TRP A 144 -4.97 19.67 -0.94
CA TRP A 144 -4.94 18.93 0.30
C TRP A 144 -3.58 18.26 0.47
N HIS A 145 -3.11 18.21 1.70
CA HIS A 145 -1.83 17.60 2.07
C HIS A 145 -1.95 16.93 3.44
N TRP A 146 -1.37 15.75 3.57
CA TRP A 146 -1.33 14.98 4.79
C TRP A 146 0.00 14.25 4.94
N SER A 147 0.36 13.87 6.17
CA SER A 147 1.54 13.04 6.41
C SER A 147 1.23 11.90 7.39
N ILE A 148 1.85 10.76 7.14
CA ILE A 148 1.76 9.56 7.97
C ILE A 148 3.18 9.19 8.39
N ASP A 149 3.43 9.22 9.70
CA ASP A 149 4.71 8.81 10.26
C ASP A 149 4.66 7.35 10.73
N GLY A 150 5.82 6.67 10.69
CA GLY A 150 5.95 5.28 11.12
C GLY A 150 7.37 4.77 11.04
N ALA A 151 7.54 3.45 11.12
CA ALA A 151 8.82 2.79 10.93
C ALA A 151 8.65 1.50 10.13
N LEU A 152 9.55 1.26 9.19
CA LEU A 152 9.65 0.02 8.42
C LEU A 152 10.63 -0.93 9.12
N ASP A 153 10.26 -2.19 9.25
CA ASP A 153 11.17 -3.25 9.66
C ASP A 153 12.05 -3.64 8.47
N ILE A 154 13.33 -3.26 8.52
CA ILE A 154 14.31 -3.51 7.46
C ILE A 154 15.14 -4.78 7.69
N SER A 155 15.05 -5.41 8.86
CA SER A 155 15.69 -6.69 9.13
C SER A 155 15.02 -7.86 8.41
N ALA A 156 13.87 -7.58 7.82
CA ALA A 156 13.06 -8.53 7.07
C ALA A 156 13.22 -8.39 5.54
N LEU A 157 14.20 -7.59 5.10
CA LEU A 157 14.57 -7.35 3.70
C LEU A 157 15.44 -8.43 3.13
#